data_9da2dc15466e7270c38687d039a87d2b
#
_entry.id   9da2dc15466e7270c38687d039a87d2b
#
_cell.length_a   1.000
_cell.length_b   1.000
_cell.length_c   1.000
_cell.angle_alpha   90.00
_cell.angle_beta   90.00
_cell.angle_gamma   90.00
#
_symmetry.space_group_name_H-M   'P 1'
#
loop_
_entity.id
_entity.type
_entity.pdbx_description
1 polymer ?
#
loop_
_entity_poly.entity_id
_entity_poly.type
_entity_poly.pdbx_seq_one_letter_code
_entity_poly.pdbx_strand_id
1 'polypeptide(L)'
;MSKYDPGLIYDVGMNNGDDTAYYLWRGFRVVAIEANPASVAIASERFRREIETGALKILNVGVAAEDGELPFWICLTDSRLSSFDRCDASLNGCHPVEEIRVACRTFRSILDEFGVPFYLKIDIQGNDALCVEALTPEAVPKFLSIEFALWDDPLVKQLCARGFNRFKIISQTYFLPMQLPPLPEASLIQRAERLNQSSNIFIRVFRRLGGRRWLNRQAANARALRTYDGWTFPPGNSGPFGDDLRGRWLSHDELRATAQEFLCLPPEARDTLAWASPGLGANPFLADLHARSD
;
A
#
# COMPACT_ATOMS: atom_id res chain seq x y z
N MET A 1 -29.86 2.77 -6.30
CA MET A 1 -28.70 3.62 -6.62
C MET A 1 -27.45 2.91 -6.11
N SER A 2 -26.32 2.98 -6.82
CA SER A 2 -25.07 2.39 -6.34
C SER A 2 -24.60 3.10 -5.07
N LYS A 3 -24.06 2.35 -4.09
CA LYS A 3 -23.52 2.91 -2.84
C LYS A 3 -22.25 3.73 -3.07
N TYR A 4 -21.63 3.64 -4.24
CA TYR A 4 -20.38 4.27 -4.64
C TYR A 4 -20.43 4.71 -6.11
N ASP A 5 -19.54 5.63 -6.49
CA ASP A 5 -19.32 6.04 -7.87
C ASP A 5 -18.34 5.06 -8.55
N PRO A 6 -18.76 4.28 -9.57
CA PRO A 6 -17.93 3.26 -10.18
C PRO A 6 -16.73 3.81 -10.97
N GLY A 7 -16.70 5.10 -11.26
CA GLY A 7 -15.62 5.76 -11.99
C GLY A 7 -14.66 6.55 -11.10
N LEU A 8 -14.80 6.48 -9.76
CA LEU A 8 -14.05 7.29 -8.81
C LEU A 8 -13.13 6.44 -7.94
N ILE A 9 -11.89 6.85 -7.79
CA ILE A 9 -10.90 6.29 -6.85
C ILE A 9 -10.42 7.38 -5.89
N TYR A 10 -10.21 7.01 -4.63
CA TYR A 10 -9.48 7.84 -3.68
C TYR A 10 -8.09 7.24 -3.43
N ASP A 11 -7.06 8.10 -3.54
CA ASP A 11 -5.66 7.79 -3.20
C ASP A 11 -5.28 8.62 -1.98
N VAL A 12 -5.47 8.05 -0.79
CA VAL A 12 -5.20 8.70 0.50
C VAL A 12 -3.77 8.37 0.91
N GLY A 13 -2.92 9.41 0.94
CA GLY A 13 -1.47 9.28 1.01
C GLY A 13 -0.87 9.11 -0.40
N MET A 14 -1.20 10.06 -1.29
CA MET A 14 -0.77 10.00 -2.70
C MET A 14 0.76 10.03 -2.86
N ASN A 15 1.49 10.69 -1.96
CA ASN A 15 2.92 10.97 -2.08
C ASN A 15 3.26 11.59 -3.45
N ASN A 16 4.15 10.96 -4.25
CA ASN A 16 4.57 11.44 -5.57
C ASN A 16 3.58 11.09 -6.71
N GLY A 17 2.48 10.41 -6.40
CA GLY A 17 1.41 10.06 -7.34
C GLY A 17 1.69 8.84 -8.22
N ASP A 18 2.55 7.92 -7.80
CA ASP A 18 2.84 6.73 -8.61
C ASP A 18 1.64 5.79 -8.71
N ASP A 19 0.87 5.59 -7.62
CA ASP A 19 -0.40 4.84 -7.65
C ASP A 19 -1.50 5.63 -8.40
N THR A 20 -1.60 6.95 -8.16
CA THR A 20 -2.49 7.86 -8.90
C THR A 20 -2.29 7.74 -10.42
N ALA A 21 -1.03 7.64 -10.90
CA ALA A 21 -0.74 7.48 -12.33
C ALA A 21 -1.36 6.20 -12.91
N TYR A 22 -1.33 5.11 -12.17
CA TYR A 22 -1.97 3.86 -12.58
C TYR A 22 -3.50 3.98 -12.64
N TYR A 23 -4.12 4.61 -11.65
CA TYR A 23 -5.57 4.78 -11.63
C TYR A 23 -6.07 5.66 -12.78
N LEU A 24 -5.35 6.74 -13.08
CA LEU A 24 -5.62 7.60 -14.23
C LEU A 24 -5.43 6.87 -15.56
N TRP A 25 -4.36 6.07 -15.68
CA TRP A 25 -4.11 5.24 -16.86
C TRP A 25 -5.24 4.22 -17.10
N ARG A 26 -5.83 3.68 -16.01
CA ARG A 26 -7.01 2.81 -16.08
C ARG A 26 -8.30 3.54 -16.44
N GLY A 27 -8.26 4.88 -16.58
CA GLY A 27 -9.40 5.71 -16.96
C GLY A 27 -10.32 6.12 -15.82
N PHE A 28 -9.92 5.95 -14.56
CA PHE A 28 -10.67 6.42 -13.40
C PHE A 28 -10.46 7.92 -13.17
N ARG A 29 -11.46 8.58 -12.58
CA ARG A 29 -11.28 9.86 -11.91
C ARG A 29 -10.67 9.62 -10.53
N VAL A 30 -9.75 10.50 -10.12
CA VAL A 30 -9.03 10.33 -8.85
C VAL A 30 -9.20 11.57 -7.97
N VAL A 31 -9.54 11.36 -6.71
CA VAL A 31 -9.35 12.33 -5.63
C VAL A 31 -8.13 11.85 -4.83
N ALA A 32 -7.04 12.59 -4.93
CA ALA A 32 -5.79 12.31 -4.25
C ALA A 32 -5.64 13.23 -3.04
N ILE A 33 -5.27 12.67 -1.89
CA ILE A 33 -5.14 13.37 -0.62
C ILE A 33 -3.70 13.23 -0.16
N GLU A 34 -3.03 14.37 0.11
CA GLU A 34 -1.63 14.38 0.51
C GLU A 34 -1.35 15.58 1.43
N ALA A 35 -0.79 15.29 2.61
CA ALA A 35 -0.46 16.31 3.61
C ALA A 35 0.81 17.08 3.27
N ASN A 36 1.82 16.43 2.69
CA ASN A 36 3.12 17.02 2.35
C ASN A 36 3.01 17.95 1.13
N PRO A 37 3.15 19.30 1.29
CA PRO A 37 3.03 20.23 0.17
C PRO A 37 4.11 20.04 -0.90
N ALA A 38 5.29 19.52 -0.55
CA ALA A 38 6.34 19.24 -1.54
C ALA A 38 5.93 18.09 -2.47
N SER A 39 5.35 17.02 -1.92
CA SER A 39 4.79 15.91 -2.70
C SER A 39 3.65 16.39 -3.61
N VAL A 40 2.76 17.23 -3.08
CA VAL A 40 1.67 17.85 -3.86
C VAL A 40 2.21 18.68 -5.02
N ALA A 41 3.25 19.48 -4.81
CA ALA A 41 3.86 20.27 -5.88
C ALA A 41 4.42 19.40 -7.01
N ILE A 42 5.13 18.32 -6.67
CA ILE A 42 5.67 17.35 -7.63
C ILE A 42 4.53 16.69 -8.42
N ALA A 43 3.50 16.20 -7.74
CA ALA A 43 2.36 15.57 -8.38
C ALA A 43 1.56 16.54 -9.25
N SER A 44 1.37 17.79 -8.81
CA SER A 44 0.65 18.82 -9.57
C SER A 44 1.34 19.16 -10.89
N GLU A 45 2.68 19.21 -10.91
CA GLU A 45 3.42 19.41 -12.14
C GLU A 45 3.34 18.16 -13.06
N ARG A 46 3.48 16.97 -12.48
CA ARG A 46 3.40 15.69 -13.19
C ARG A 46 2.05 15.47 -13.88
N PHE A 47 0.95 15.84 -13.21
CA PHE A 47 -0.42 15.57 -13.65
C PHE A 47 -1.19 16.83 -14.07
N ARG A 48 -0.50 17.86 -14.55
CA ARG A 48 -1.12 19.14 -14.94
C ARG A 48 -2.32 18.95 -15.87
N ARG A 49 -2.19 18.10 -16.88
CA ARG A 49 -3.24 17.82 -17.85
C ARG A 49 -4.47 17.15 -17.22
N GLU A 50 -4.26 16.17 -16.34
CA GLU A 50 -5.33 15.43 -15.67
C GLU A 50 -6.08 16.33 -14.67
N ILE A 51 -5.38 17.28 -14.05
CA ILE A 51 -5.99 18.32 -13.20
C ILE A 51 -6.81 19.28 -14.05
N GLU A 52 -6.27 19.79 -15.17
CA GLU A 52 -6.98 20.71 -16.08
C GLU A 52 -8.25 20.08 -16.67
N THR A 53 -8.23 18.78 -16.96
CA THR A 53 -9.40 18.05 -17.49
C THR A 53 -10.37 17.61 -16.41
N GLY A 54 -10.04 17.77 -15.13
CA GLY A 54 -10.86 17.32 -14.00
C GLY A 54 -10.82 15.81 -13.76
N ALA A 55 -9.91 15.08 -14.41
CA ALA A 55 -9.70 13.66 -14.14
C ALA A 55 -9.00 13.42 -12.78
N LEU A 56 -8.20 14.38 -12.33
CA LEU A 56 -7.53 14.37 -11.03
C LEU A 56 -7.89 15.61 -10.21
N LYS A 57 -8.27 15.40 -8.97
CA LYS A 57 -8.34 16.43 -7.92
C LYS A 57 -7.32 16.11 -6.84
N ILE A 58 -6.39 17.02 -6.59
CA ILE A 58 -5.43 16.91 -5.48
C ILE A 58 -5.91 17.80 -4.33
N LEU A 59 -5.98 17.24 -3.13
CA LEU A 59 -6.28 17.93 -1.89
C LEU A 59 -5.00 17.96 -1.05
N ASN A 60 -4.41 19.16 -0.88
CA ASN A 60 -3.27 19.32 0.02
C ASN A 60 -3.76 19.47 1.46
N VAL A 61 -4.20 18.39 2.05
CA VAL A 61 -4.69 18.32 3.42
C VAL A 61 -4.27 17.00 4.07
N GLY A 62 -4.12 17.01 5.39
CA GLY A 62 -4.05 15.79 6.19
C GLY A 62 -5.44 15.30 6.58
N VAL A 63 -5.58 13.99 6.78
CA VAL A 63 -6.79 13.42 7.38
C VAL A 63 -6.64 13.43 8.90
N ALA A 64 -7.60 14.06 9.59
CA ALA A 64 -7.61 14.17 11.03
C ALA A 64 -9.02 13.97 11.62
N ALA A 65 -9.11 13.87 12.94
CA ALA A 65 -10.39 13.73 13.64
C ALA A 65 -11.28 14.99 13.52
N GLU A 66 -10.66 16.15 13.34
CA GLU A 66 -11.34 17.46 13.22
C GLU A 66 -10.68 18.28 12.13
N ASP A 67 -11.47 19.20 11.52
CA ASP A 67 -10.95 20.18 10.58
C ASP A 67 -10.09 21.22 11.33
N GLY A 68 -8.98 21.65 10.74
CA GLY A 68 -8.08 22.62 11.37
C GLY A 68 -6.67 22.58 10.82
N GLU A 69 -5.70 22.93 11.66
CA GLU A 69 -4.27 22.82 11.34
C GLU A 69 -3.55 22.04 12.43
N LEU A 70 -2.77 21.02 12.03
CA LEU A 70 -2.00 20.18 12.94
C LEU A 70 -0.51 20.20 12.57
N PRO A 71 0.39 19.96 13.54
CA PRO A 71 1.80 19.67 13.24
C PRO A 71 1.91 18.37 12.47
N PHE A 72 2.80 18.33 11.48
CA PHE A 72 3.09 17.19 10.66
C PHE A 72 4.61 17.09 10.46
N TRP A 73 5.17 15.89 10.59
CA TRP A 73 6.60 15.68 10.50
C TRP A 73 6.97 15.07 9.14
N ILE A 74 7.75 15.85 8.37
CA ILE A 74 8.30 15.40 7.09
C ILE A 74 9.59 14.62 7.37
N CYS A 75 9.66 13.37 6.92
CA CYS A 75 10.92 12.63 6.88
C CYS A 75 11.78 13.13 5.72
N LEU A 76 12.96 13.67 6.05
CA LEU A 76 13.84 14.30 5.06
C LEU A 76 14.57 13.33 4.14
N THR A 77 14.57 12.05 4.48
CA THR A 77 15.26 10.99 3.71
C THR A 77 14.30 10.12 2.91
N ASP A 78 13.04 10.00 3.33
CA ASP A 78 11.99 9.24 2.64
C ASP A 78 10.61 9.84 2.94
N SER A 79 10.06 10.58 1.98
CA SER A 79 8.76 11.26 2.15
C SER A 79 7.59 10.32 2.50
N ARG A 80 7.70 9.03 2.21
CA ARG A 80 6.69 8.01 2.52
C ARG A 80 6.51 7.77 4.02
N LEU A 81 7.55 8.07 4.81
CA LEU A 81 7.54 7.93 6.27
C LEU A 81 6.97 9.16 6.97
N SER A 82 6.64 10.24 6.24
CA SER A 82 6.09 11.46 6.84
C SER A 82 4.75 11.18 7.52
N SER A 83 4.56 11.69 8.75
CA SER A 83 3.44 11.30 9.61
C SER A 83 3.02 12.43 10.56
N PHE A 84 1.83 12.33 11.12
CA PHE A 84 1.38 13.13 12.26
C PHE A 84 2.05 12.70 13.59
N ASP A 85 2.64 11.52 13.65
CA ASP A 85 3.48 11.08 14.77
C ASP A 85 4.96 11.25 14.44
N ARG A 86 5.69 11.99 15.31
CA ARG A 86 7.11 12.24 15.12
C ARG A 86 7.95 10.96 15.19
N CYS A 87 7.56 10.02 16.05
CA CYS A 87 8.30 8.76 16.21
C CYS A 87 8.17 7.91 14.95
N ASP A 88 6.97 7.82 14.37
CA ASP A 88 6.73 7.12 13.11
C ASP A 88 7.50 7.79 11.97
N ALA A 89 7.38 9.11 11.80
CA ALA A 89 8.07 9.86 10.75
C ALA A 89 9.60 9.73 10.83
N SER A 90 10.16 9.64 12.05
CA SER A 90 11.59 9.46 12.27
C SER A 90 12.04 8.00 12.28
N LEU A 91 11.15 7.05 12.13
CA LEU A 91 11.37 5.61 12.34
C LEU A 91 12.11 5.39 13.69
N ASN A 92 11.48 5.86 14.78
CA ASN A 92 12.03 5.84 16.14
C ASN A 92 13.40 6.54 16.27
N GLY A 93 13.58 7.66 15.57
CA GLY A 93 14.81 8.49 15.63
C GLY A 93 15.92 8.09 14.66
N CYS A 94 15.68 7.13 13.77
CA CYS A 94 16.65 6.72 12.75
C CYS A 94 16.78 7.73 11.59
N HIS A 95 15.74 8.53 11.34
CA HIS A 95 15.69 9.51 10.24
C HIS A 95 15.50 10.94 10.75
N PRO A 96 16.14 11.94 10.12
CA PRO A 96 15.89 13.33 10.42
C PRO A 96 14.49 13.74 9.94
N VAL A 97 13.80 14.54 10.76
CA VAL A 97 12.45 15.03 10.45
C VAL A 97 12.39 16.55 10.62
N GLU A 98 11.51 17.18 9.85
CA GLU A 98 11.16 18.60 9.95
C GLU A 98 9.66 18.73 10.27
N GLU A 99 9.34 19.59 11.24
CA GLU A 99 7.96 19.90 11.59
C GLU A 99 7.42 21.03 10.70
N ILE A 100 6.25 20.80 10.12
CA ILE A 100 5.46 21.83 9.41
C ILE A 100 4.04 21.85 9.98
N ARG A 101 3.26 22.86 9.65
CA ARG A 101 1.82 22.87 9.90
C ARG A 101 1.07 22.59 8.61
N VAL A 102 0.10 21.71 8.66
CA VAL A 102 -0.73 21.33 7.51
C VAL A 102 -2.21 21.52 7.83
N ALA A 103 -2.96 21.97 6.84
CA ALA A 103 -4.41 22.00 6.92
C ALA A 103 -4.93 20.55 7.01
N CYS A 104 -5.92 20.33 7.86
CA CYS A 104 -6.52 19.03 8.09
C CYS A 104 -8.02 19.05 7.83
N ARG A 105 -8.53 17.92 7.36
CA ARG A 105 -9.97 17.69 7.17
C ARG A 105 -10.36 16.33 7.73
N THR A 106 -11.59 16.24 8.18
CA THR A 106 -12.18 14.93 8.49
C THR A 106 -12.41 14.16 7.19
N PHE A 107 -12.18 12.86 7.20
CA PHE A 107 -12.43 12.03 5.99
C PHE A 107 -13.91 12.02 5.61
N ARG A 108 -14.80 12.17 6.61
CA ARG A 108 -16.24 12.30 6.38
C ARG A 108 -16.56 13.53 5.52
N SER A 109 -15.96 14.69 5.79
CA SER A 109 -16.19 15.92 5.00
C SER A 109 -15.73 15.75 3.55
N ILE A 110 -14.68 14.96 3.31
CA ILE A 110 -14.18 14.63 1.96
C ILE A 110 -15.17 13.72 1.22
N LEU A 111 -15.70 12.69 1.91
CA LEU A 111 -16.73 11.82 1.33
C LEU A 111 -18.02 12.59 0.99
N ASP A 112 -18.42 13.54 1.83
CA ASP A 112 -19.63 14.35 1.61
C ASP A 112 -19.47 15.31 0.41
N GLU A 113 -18.25 15.79 0.15
CA GLU A 113 -17.95 16.69 -0.98
C GLU A 113 -17.78 15.95 -2.31
N PHE A 114 -17.07 14.82 -2.33
CA PHE A 114 -16.67 14.15 -3.58
C PHE A 114 -17.41 12.83 -3.82
N GLY A 115 -18.18 12.34 -2.85
CA GLY A 115 -18.90 11.06 -2.93
C GLY A 115 -18.06 9.85 -2.52
N VAL A 116 -18.71 8.69 -2.46
CA VAL A 116 -18.07 7.43 -2.09
C VAL A 116 -17.35 6.84 -3.30
N PRO A 117 -16.05 6.52 -3.21
CA PRO A 117 -15.30 5.98 -4.34
C PRO A 117 -15.64 4.50 -4.60
N PHE A 118 -15.32 4.02 -5.81
CA PHE A 118 -15.30 2.60 -6.15
C PHE A 118 -14.17 1.86 -5.40
N TYR A 119 -12.99 2.48 -5.38
CA TYR A 119 -11.84 1.97 -4.67
C TYR A 119 -11.23 3.05 -3.78
N LEU A 120 -10.93 2.69 -2.55
CA LEU A 120 -10.30 3.52 -1.54
C LEU A 120 -8.94 2.90 -1.17
N LYS A 121 -7.84 3.54 -1.56
CA LYS A 121 -6.50 3.24 -1.04
C LYS A 121 -6.23 4.13 0.16
N ILE A 122 -5.75 3.56 1.26
CA ILE A 122 -5.37 4.27 2.49
C ILE A 122 -3.93 3.90 2.82
N ASP A 123 -3.06 4.91 2.94
CA ASP A 123 -1.65 4.75 3.28
C ASP A 123 -1.12 6.11 3.80
N ILE A 124 -1.47 6.46 5.04
CA ILE A 124 -1.18 7.76 5.66
C ILE A 124 -0.45 7.68 6.99
N GLN A 125 0.19 6.55 7.25
CA GLN A 125 1.09 6.36 8.38
C GLN A 125 0.50 6.82 9.74
N GLY A 126 -0.37 5.97 10.32
CA GLY A 126 -0.90 6.14 11.69
C GLY A 126 -2.33 6.67 11.79
N ASN A 127 -2.83 7.46 10.83
CA ASN A 127 -4.20 8.00 10.84
C ASN A 127 -5.20 7.19 9.97
N ASP A 128 -4.79 6.03 9.48
CA ASP A 128 -5.56 5.17 8.58
C ASP A 128 -6.93 4.78 9.13
N ALA A 129 -7.01 4.54 10.44
CA ALA A 129 -8.25 4.21 11.13
C ALA A 129 -9.35 5.27 10.96
N LEU A 130 -8.99 6.56 10.89
CA LEU A 130 -9.95 7.66 10.70
C LEU A 130 -10.70 7.55 9.37
N CYS A 131 -10.03 7.05 8.34
CA CYS A 131 -10.69 6.81 7.04
C CYS A 131 -11.72 5.68 7.15
N VAL A 132 -11.39 4.59 7.85
CA VAL A 132 -12.31 3.46 8.07
C VAL A 132 -13.48 3.85 8.97
N GLU A 133 -13.23 4.64 10.01
CA GLU A 133 -14.25 5.12 10.96
C GLU A 133 -15.30 5.99 10.28
N ALA A 134 -14.92 6.78 9.28
CA ALA A 134 -15.82 7.65 8.54
C ALA A 134 -16.77 6.88 7.58
N LEU A 135 -16.49 5.61 7.27
CA LEU A 135 -17.35 4.78 6.42
C LEU A 135 -18.60 4.32 7.20
N THR A 136 -19.70 4.15 6.46
CA THR A 136 -20.93 3.55 6.99
C THR A 136 -21.40 2.43 6.05
N PRO A 137 -22.27 1.50 6.48
CA PRO A 137 -22.78 0.46 5.60
C PRO A 137 -23.52 0.98 4.34
N GLU A 138 -24.04 2.21 4.40
CA GLU A 138 -24.70 2.90 3.29
C GLU A 138 -23.73 3.65 2.38
N ALA A 139 -22.54 4.02 2.91
CA ALA A 139 -21.50 4.77 2.24
C ALA A 139 -20.16 4.03 2.33
N VAL A 140 -20.07 2.89 1.64
CA VAL A 140 -18.90 2.00 1.64
C VAL A 140 -18.41 1.79 0.20
N PRO A 141 -17.10 1.91 -0.07
CA PRO A 141 -16.52 1.61 -1.37
C PRO A 141 -16.66 0.11 -1.71
N LYS A 142 -16.60 -0.22 -3.01
CA LYS A 142 -16.57 -1.64 -3.44
C LYS A 142 -15.30 -2.33 -2.98
N PHE A 143 -14.16 -1.64 -3.09
CA PHE A 143 -12.86 -2.16 -2.69
C PHE A 143 -12.13 -1.15 -1.82
N LEU A 144 -11.33 -1.66 -0.91
CA LEU A 144 -10.44 -0.88 -0.05
C LEU A 144 -9.08 -1.58 0.05
N SER A 145 -8.00 -0.82 0.13
CA SER A 145 -6.69 -1.32 0.60
C SER A 145 -6.16 -0.44 1.72
N ILE A 146 -5.47 -1.06 2.66
CA ILE A 146 -4.87 -0.41 3.81
C ILE A 146 -3.64 -1.20 4.25
N GLU A 147 -2.61 -0.54 4.76
CA GLU A 147 -1.45 -1.22 5.33
C GLU A 147 -1.89 -2.16 6.46
N PHE A 148 -1.33 -3.36 6.49
CA PHE A 148 -1.81 -4.43 7.37
C PHE A 148 -0.70 -5.06 8.21
N ALA A 149 -0.83 -4.90 9.52
CA ALA A 149 -0.14 -5.73 10.48
C ALA A 149 -0.94 -7.03 10.71
N LEU A 150 -0.32 -8.19 10.55
CA LEU A 150 -1.00 -9.50 10.60
C LEU A 150 -1.77 -9.77 11.91
N TRP A 151 -1.49 -9.01 12.97
CA TRP A 151 -2.18 -9.11 14.27
C TRP A 151 -3.29 -8.08 14.47
N ASP A 152 -3.59 -7.24 13.46
CA ASP A 152 -4.56 -6.14 13.57
C ASP A 152 -6.02 -6.64 13.42
N ASP A 153 -6.43 -7.49 14.37
CA ASP A 153 -7.82 -7.97 14.47
C ASP A 153 -8.84 -6.81 14.72
N PRO A 154 -8.55 -5.73 15.47
CA PRO A 154 -9.43 -4.58 15.59
C PRO A 154 -9.78 -3.91 14.26
N LEU A 155 -8.81 -3.68 13.38
CA LEU A 155 -9.04 -3.10 12.06
C LEU A 155 -9.98 -3.96 11.23
N VAL A 156 -9.73 -5.29 11.19
CA VAL A 156 -10.58 -6.22 10.42
C VAL A 156 -12.02 -6.23 10.96
N LYS A 157 -12.20 -6.19 12.29
CA LYS A 157 -13.54 -6.09 12.90
C LYS A 157 -14.24 -4.79 12.52
N GLN A 158 -13.52 -3.66 12.49
CA GLN A 158 -14.07 -2.39 12.03
C GLN A 158 -14.52 -2.47 10.57
N LEU A 159 -13.69 -3.03 9.68
CA LEU A 159 -14.05 -3.24 8.28
C LEU A 159 -15.30 -4.14 8.13
N CYS A 160 -15.39 -5.22 8.91
CA CYS A 160 -16.58 -6.08 8.92
C CYS A 160 -17.84 -5.31 9.35
N ALA A 161 -17.73 -4.46 10.39
CA ALA A 161 -18.85 -3.64 10.87
C ALA A 161 -19.29 -2.59 9.84
N ARG A 162 -18.43 -2.20 8.88
CA ARG A 162 -18.75 -1.30 7.76
C ARG A 162 -19.33 -2.02 6.53
N GLY A 163 -19.36 -3.36 6.55
CA GLY A 163 -19.94 -4.17 5.47
C GLY A 163 -18.93 -4.83 4.53
N PHE A 164 -17.64 -4.78 4.84
CA PHE A 164 -16.65 -5.60 4.12
C PHE A 164 -16.71 -7.05 4.64
N ASN A 165 -16.74 -8.01 3.73
CA ASN A 165 -16.92 -9.43 4.08
C ASN A 165 -15.97 -10.37 3.34
N ARG A 166 -15.11 -9.82 2.47
CA ARG A 166 -14.10 -10.56 1.71
C ARG A 166 -12.76 -9.82 1.79
N PHE A 167 -11.68 -10.59 1.96
CA PHE A 167 -10.37 -10.05 2.24
C PHE A 167 -9.28 -10.77 1.44
N LYS A 168 -8.20 -10.05 1.12
CA LYS A 168 -6.95 -10.60 0.63
C LYS A 168 -5.79 -9.95 1.38
N ILE A 169 -4.75 -10.70 1.73
CA ILE A 169 -3.48 -10.15 2.21
C ILE A 169 -2.52 -10.21 1.02
N ILE A 170 -2.03 -9.06 0.59
CA ILE A 170 -1.21 -8.93 -0.61
C ILE A 170 0.14 -8.34 -0.23
N SER A 171 1.22 -8.99 -0.66
CA SER A 171 2.58 -8.46 -0.50
C SER A 171 2.79 -7.21 -1.35
N GLN A 172 3.30 -6.13 -0.77
CA GLN A 172 3.68 -4.91 -1.50
C GLN A 172 4.89 -5.10 -2.42
N THR A 173 5.67 -6.19 -2.23
CA THR A 173 6.89 -6.42 -3.02
C THR A 173 6.60 -6.95 -4.42
N TYR A 174 5.68 -7.91 -4.54
CA TYR A 174 5.39 -8.60 -5.81
C TYR A 174 3.90 -8.69 -6.13
N PHE A 175 3.04 -8.07 -5.34
CA PHE A 175 1.57 -8.09 -5.44
C PHE A 175 0.99 -9.51 -5.48
N LEU A 176 1.65 -10.41 -4.75
CA LEU A 176 1.22 -11.80 -4.61
C LEU A 176 0.44 -11.99 -3.31
N PRO A 177 -0.58 -12.87 -3.32
CA PRO A 177 -1.30 -13.21 -2.11
C PRO A 177 -0.36 -13.87 -1.10
N MET A 178 -0.45 -13.46 0.16
CA MET A 178 0.22 -14.13 1.27
C MET A 178 -0.52 -15.42 1.59
N GLN A 179 0.11 -16.53 1.28
CA GLN A 179 -0.43 -17.89 1.48
C GLN A 179 0.67 -18.88 1.84
N LEU A 180 0.30 -19.96 2.52
CA LEU A 180 1.20 -21.09 2.81
C LEU A 180 0.67 -22.37 2.14
N PRO A 181 1.55 -23.13 1.46
CA PRO A 181 2.93 -22.80 1.12
C PRO A 181 3.02 -21.60 0.17
N PRO A 182 4.15 -20.86 0.19
CA PRO A 182 4.36 -19.72 -0.71
C PRO A 182 4.36 -20.17 -2.18
N LEU A 183 3.96 -19.27 -3.06
CA LEU A 183 4.03 -19.52 -4.50
C LEU A 183 5.48 -19.80 -4.93
N PRO A 184 5.74 -20.86 -5.74
CA PRO A 184 7.10 -21.23 -6.14
C PRO A 184 7.88 -20.10 -6.80
N GLU A 185 7.21 -19.27 -7.61
CA GLU A 185 7.80 -18.12 -8.30
C GLU A 185 8.36 -17.10 -7.31
N ALA A 186 7.60 -16.80 -6.24
CA ALA A 186 8.01 -15.85 -5.21
C ALA A 186 9.28 -16.34 -4.50
N SER A 187 9.34 -17.60 -4.13
CA SER A 187 10.49 -18.21 -3.46
C SER A 187 11.77 -18.19 -4.32
N LEU A 188 11.64 -18.45 -5.62
CA LEU A 188 12.79 -18.42 -6.55
C LEU A 188 13.33 -16.99 -6.76
N ILE A 189 12.44 -16.02 -6.90
CA ILE A 189 12.82 -14.61 -7.07
C ILE A 189 13.55 -14.10 -5.84
N GLN A 190 12.99 -14.31 -4.65
CA GLN A 190 13.61 -13.91 -3.39
C GLN A 190 15.00 -14.55 -3.19
N ARG A 191 15.13 -15.85 -3.50
CA ARG A 191 16.43 -16.50 -3.44
C ARG A 191 17.44 -15.87 -4.39
N ALA A 192 17.02 -15.49 -5.58
CA ALA A 192 17.87 -14.82 -6.55
C ALA A 192 18.29 -13.41 -6.08
N GLU A 193 17.39 -12.65 -5.48
CA GLU A 193 17.69 -11.32 -4.92
C GLU A 193 18.70 -11.40 -3.78
N ARG A 194 18.52 -12.33 -2.83
CA ARG A 194 19.51 -12.58 -1.77
C ARG A 194 20.89 -12.96 -2.32
N LEU A 195 20.94 -13.84 -3.34
CA LEU A 195 22.18 -14.18 -4.01
C LEU A 195 22.80 -12.99 -4.73
N ASN A 196 21.97 -12.10 -5.29
CA ASN A 196 22.46 -10.91 -5.99
C ASN A 196 23.06 -9.86 -5.04
N GLN A 197 22.52 -9.73 -3.85
CA GLN A 197 22.98 -8.77 -2.82
C GLN A 197 24.19 -9.30 -2.04
N SER A 198 24.45 -10.61 -2.05
CA SER A 198 25.50 -11.21 -1.25
C SER A 198 26.92 -10.85 -1.74
N SER A 199 27.77 -10.46 -0.80
CA SER A 199 29.20 -10.20 -1.01
C SER A 199 30.07 -11.47 -0.93
N ASN A 200 29.50 -12.63 -0.63
CA ASN A 200 30.20 -13.91 -0.46
C ASN A 200 31.02 -14.30 -1.70
N ILE A 201 32.27 -14.73 -1.48
CA ILE A 201 33.20 -15.08 -2.55
C ILE A 201 32.69 -16.21 -3.46
N PHE A 202 32.03 -17.22 -2.89
CA PHE A 202 31.46 -18.35 -3.66
C PHE A 202 30.31 -17.90 -4.56
N ILE A 203 29.52 -16.92 -4.11
CA ILE A 203 28.44 -16.33 -4.92
C ILE A 203 29.00 -15.45 -6.02
N ARG A 204 30.12 -14.76 -5.77
CA ARG A 204 30.84 -13.99 -6.81
C ARG A 204 31.37 -14.93 -7.91
N VAL A 205 31.89 -16.10 -7.54
CA VAL A 205 32.34 -17.15 -8.49
C VAL A 205 31.12 -17.70 -9.25
N PHE A 206 30.02 -18.05 -8.59
CA PHE A 206 28.78 -18.50 -9.24
C PHE A 206 28.29 -17.49 -10.29
N ARG A 207 28.30 -16.19 -9.99
CA ARG A 207 27.93 -15.13 -10.94
C ARG A 207 28.84 -15.13 -12.19
N ARG A 208 30.13 -15.42 -12.04
CA ARG A 208 31.10 -15.49 -13.14
C ARG A 208 30.93 -16.74 -14.00
N LEU A 209 30.56 -17.87 -13.40
CA LEU A 209 30.42 -19.17 -14.06
C LEU A 209 29.03 -19.38 -14.70
N GLY A 210 28.31 -18.35 -15.03
CA GLY A 210 27.01 -18.43 -15.75
C GLY A 210 25.79 -18.14 -14.88
N GLY A 211 25.92 -18.02 -13.56
CA GLY A 211 24.84 -17.67 -12.63
C GLY A 211 24.18 -16.33 -12.93
N ARG A 212 24.88 -15.41 -13.62
CA ARG A 212 24.33 -14.13 -14.10
C ARG A 212 23.09 -14.29 -15.00
N ARG A 213 23.09 -15.28 -15.88
CA ARG A 213 21.94 -15.55 -16.77
C ARG A 213 20.70 -15.95 -15.96
N TRP A 214 20.89 -16.80 -14.96
CA TRP A 214 19.81 -17.22 -14.08
C TRP A 214 19.30 -16.05 -13.22
N LEU A 215 20.19 -15.26 -12.60
CA LEU A 215 19.84 -14.06 -11.84
C LEU A 215 19.04 -13.05 -12.67
N ASN A 216 19.49 -12.77 -13.91
CA ASN A 216 18.80 -11.87 -14.81
C ASN A 216 17.40 -12.39 -15.18
N ARG A 217 17.26 -13.71 -15.34
CA ARG A 217 15.95 -14.32 -15.59
C ARG A 217 15.01 -14.13 -14.40
N GLN A 218 15.51 -14.30 -13.18
CA GLN A 218 14.68 -14.08 -11.97
C GLN A 218 14.33 -12.59 -11.79
N ALA A 219 15.23 -11.68 -12.11
CA ALA A 219 14.93 -10.25 -12.11
C ALA A 219 13.85 -9.88 -13.14
N ALA A 220 13.89 -10.51 -14.33
CA ALA A 220 12.83 -10.36 -15.33
C ALA A 220 11.49 -10.92 -14.84
N ASN A 221 11.50 -12.08 -14.17
CA ASN A 221 10.30 -12.65 -13.54
C ASN A 221 9.74 -11.74 -12.45
N ALA A 222 10.59 -11.17 -11.59
CA ALA A 222 10.18 -10.20 -10.56
C ALA A 222 9.49 -8.97 -11.18
N ARG A 223 10.05 -8.45 -12.28
CA ARG A 223 9.44 -7.35 -13.03
C ARG A 223 8.09 -7.76 -13.63
N ALA A 224 8.01 -8.97 -14.19
CA ALA A 224 6.76 -9.50 -14.76
C ALA A 224 5.66 -9.64 -13.70
N LEU A 225 5.99 -10.01 -12.46
CA LEU A 225 5.03 -10.06 -11.36
C LEU A 225 4.48 -8.67 -10.99
N ARG A 226 5.29 -7.62 -11.16
CA ARG A 226 4.88 -6.22 -10.96
C ARG A 226 4.26 -5.58 -12.20
N THR A 227 4.01 -6.34 -13.25
CA THR A 227 3.36 -5.86 -14.46
C THR A 227 1.95 -6.41 -14.54
N TYR A 228 0.99 -5.51 -14.65
CA TYR A 228 -0.42 -5.83 -14.84
C TYR A 228 -0.97 -5.07 -16.05
N ASP A 229 -1.59 -5.79 -16.97
CA ASP A 229 -2.23 -5.23 -18.18
C ASP A 229 -1.36 -4.21 -18.95
N GLY A 230 -0.05 -4.45 -19.00
CA GLY A 230 0.91 -3.55 -19.67
C GLY A 230 1.48 -2.44 -18.79
N TRP A 231 0.95 -2.21 -17.60
CA TRP A 231 1.50 -1.29 -16.61
C TRP A 231 2.51 -1.99 -15.69
N THR A 232 3.70 -1.41 -15.54
CA THR A 232 4.72 -1.91 -14.60
C THR A 232 4.81 -0.98 -13.40
N PHE A 233 4.47 -1.51 -12.24
CA PHE A 233 4.53 -0.77 -10.98
C PHE A 233 5.99 -0.57 -10.52
N PRO A 234 6.37 0.66 -10.11
CA PRO A 234 7.60 0.89 -9.38
C PRO A 234 7.61 0.15 -8.02
N PRO A 235 8.78 -0.10 -7.43
CA PRO A 235 8.85 -0.60 -6.06
C PRO A 235 8.22 0.37 -5.06
N GLY A 236 7.43 -0.14 -4.11
CA GLY A 236 6.78 0.67 -3.07
C GLY A 236 5.41 1.21 -3.44
N ASN A 237 4.81 0.73 -4.54
CA ASN A 237 3.42 1.01 -4.88
C ASN A 237 2.48 -0.03 -4.26
N SER A 238 1.19 0.33 -4.15
CA SER A 238 0.14 -0.60 -3.70
C SER A 238 -0.25 -1.65 -4.74
N GLY A 239 0.09 -1.44 -6.01
CA GLY A 239 -0.16 -2.40 -7.07
C GLY A 239 -1.58 -2.39 -7.65
N PRO A 240 -1.99 -3.48 -8.33
CA PRO A 240 -3.36 -3.64 -8.80
C PRO A 240 -4.32 -3.77 -7.63
N PHE A 241 -5.62 -3.55 -7.85
CA PHE A 241 -6.63 -3.59 -6.81
C PHE A 241 -7.84 -4.44 -7.19
N GLY A 242 -8.66 -4.75 -6.20
CA GLY A 242 -9.95 -5.42 -6.40
C GLY A 242 -9.81 -6.83 -6.99
N ASP A 243 -10.59 -7.11 -8.02
CA ASP A 243 -10.60 -8.43 -8.68
C ASP A 243 -9.40 -8.64 -9.62
N ASP A 244 -8.62 -7.60 -9.89
CA ASP A 244 -7.36 -7.69 -10.64
C ASP A 244 -6.23 -8.35 -9.82
N LEU A 245 -6.38 -8.39 -8.51
CA LEU A 245 -5.43 -9.04 -7.60
C LEU A 245 -5.52 -10.56 -7.69
N ARG A 246 -4.36 -11.21 -7.71
CA ARG A 246 -4.26 -12.67 -7.65
C ARG A 246 -4.76 -13.22 -6.31
N GLY A 247 -5.04 -14.51 -6.30
CA GLY A 247 -5.53 -15.22 -5.12
C GLY A 247 -7.04 -15.13 -4.91
N ARG A 248 -7.53 -15.97 -4.01
CA ARG A 248 -8.94 -16.00 -3.65
C ARG A 248 -9.27 -14.96 -2.59
N TRP A 249 -10.49 -14.49 -2.59
CA TRP A 249 -11.05 -13.71 -1.50
C TRP A 249 -11.33 -14.63 -0.30
N LEU A 250 -10.87 -14.21 0.87
CA LEU A 250 -11.03 -14.93 2.13
C LEU A 250 -12.23 -14.37 2.92
N SER A 251 -12.92 -15.22 3.67
CA SER A 251 -13.80 -14.77 4.75
C SER A 251 -12.96 -14.22 5.92
N HIS A 252 -13.61 -13.58 6.91
CA HIS A 252 -12.94 -13.12 8.13
C HIS A 252 -12.23 -14.26 8.87
N ASP A 253 -12.89 -15.42 9.02
CA ASP A 253 -12.30 -16.56 9.73
C ASP A 253 -11.10 -17.16 8.98
N GLU A 254 -11.18 -17.25 7.65
CA GLU A 254 -10.06 -17.70 6.82
C GLU A 254 -8.90 -16.71 6.84
N LEU A 255 -9.16 -15.40 6.83
CA LEU A 255 -8.15 -14.36 6.97
C LEU A 255 -7.40 -14.51 8.29
N ARG A 256 -8.15 -14.67 9.39
CA ARG A 256 -7.60 -14.84 10.73
C ARG A 256 -6.74 -16.10 10.83
N ALA A 257 -7.22 -17.22 10.30
CA ALA A 257 -6.46 -18.47 10.26
C ALA A 257 -5.15 -18.30 9.47
N THR A 258 -5.21 -17.67 8.30
CA THR A 258 -4.01 -17.38 7.49
C THR A 258 -3.02 -16.50 8.23
N ALA A 259 -3.46 -15.39 8.86
CA ALA A 259 -2.59 -14.52 9.64
C ALA A 259 -1.92 -15.27 10.80
N GLN A 260 -2.68 -16.13 11.51
CA GLN A 260 -2.15 -16.95 12.60
C GLN A 260 -1.09 -17.96 12.12
N GLU A 261 -1.28 -18.59 10.96
CA GLU A 261 -0.27 -19.48 10.38
C GLU A 261 1.07 -18.75 10.17
N PHE A 262 1.04 -17.52 9.63
CA PHE A 262 2.24 -16.71 9.44
C PHE A 262 2.88 -16.29 10.77
N LEU A 263 2.10 -15.89 11.76
CA LEU A 263 2.60 -15.51 13.08
C LEU A 263 3.21 -16.68 13.84
N CYS A 264 2.76 -17.92 13.61
CA CYS A 264 3.30 -19.12 14.22
C CYS A 264 4.57 -19.65 13.54
N LEU A 265 4.98 -19.13 12.40
CA LEU A 265 6.21 -19.54 11.74
C LEU A 265 7.44 -19.19 12.59
N PRO A 266 8.44 -20.08 12.69
CA PRO A 266 9.69 -19.77 13.35
C PRO A 266 10.44 -18.65 12.57
N PRO A 267 11.26 -17.82 13.25
CA PRO A 267 11.94 -16.67 12.62
C PRO A 267 12.72 -17.07 11.35
N GLU A 268 13.44 -18.19 11.39
CA GLU A 268 14.22 -18.67 10.23
C GLU A 268 13.33 -18.99 9.02
N ALA A 269 12.12 -19.49 9.26
CA ALA A 269 11.17 -19.75 8.19
C ALA A 269 10.55 -18.45 7.66
N ARG A 270 10.25 -17.47 8.54
CA ARG A 270 9.76 -16.14 8.13
C ARG A 270 10.76 -15.45 7.22
N ASP A 271 12.06 -15.46 7.58
CA ASP A 271 13.13 -14.86 6.79
C ASP A 271 13.30 -15.47 5.40
N THR A 272 12.77 -16.67 5.18
CA THR A 272 12.80 -17.32 3.86
C THR A 272 11.62 -16.97 2.97
N LEU A 273 10.59 -16.31 3.51
CA LEU A 273 9.38 -15.97 2.76
C LEU A 273 9.59 -14.74 1.89
N ALA A 274 8.96 -14.75 0.71
CA ALA A 274 9.07 -13.67 -0.27
C ALA A 274 8.47 -12.33 0.20
N TRP A 275 7.74 -12.33 1.31
CA TRP A 275 7.09 -11.16 1.89
C TRP A 275 7.86 -10.57 3.06
N ALA A 276 8.89 -11.27 3.55
CA ALA A 276 9.72 -10.77 4.63
C ALA A 276 10.61 -9.63 4.14
N SER A 277 10.55 -8.50 4.82
CA SER A 277 11.48 -7.39 4.64
C SER A 277 12.48 -7.42 5.77
N PRO A 278 13.75 -7.79 5.53
CA PRO A 278 14.77 -7.79 6.56
C PRO A 278 14.93 -6.38 7.15
N GLY A 279 14.82 -6.26 8.46
CA GLY A 279 15.11 -5.01 9.17
C GLY A 279 13.88 -4.19 9.61
N LEU A 280 12.65 -4.62 9.34
CA LEU A 280 11.43 -3.91 9.76
C LEU A 280 10.91 -4.30 11.17
N GLY A 281 11.78 -4.69 12.08
CA GLY A 281 11.44 -4.88 13.49
C GLY A 281 10.40 -5.98 13.74
N ALA A 282 9.33 -5.66 14.49
CA ALA A 282 8.32 -6.62 14.90
C ALA A 282 7.38 -7.08 13.77
N ASN A 283 7.23 -6.28 12.71
CA ASN A 283 6.46 -6.66 11.51
C ASN A 283 7.37 -6.89 10.31
N PRO A 284 7.86 -8.13 10.09
CA PRO A 284 8.74 -8.44 8.96
C PRO A 284 7.98 -8.49 7.63
N PHE A 285 6.66 -8.34 7.62
CA PHE A 285 5.84 -8.50 6.43
C PHE A 285 5.30 -7.14 5.97
N LEU A 286 5.71 -6.70 4.78
CA LEU A 286 5.08 -5.57 4.08
C LEU A 286 3.90 -6.10 3.27
N ALA A 287 2.71 -5.85 3.76
CA ALA A 287 1.50 -6.31 3.11
C ALA A 287 0.36 -5.28 3.27
N ASP A 288 -0.50 -5.26 2.27
CA ASP A 288 -1.78 -4.57 2.30
C ASP A 288 -2.91 -5.56 2.55
N LEU A 289 -3.85 -5.16 3.38
CA LEU A 289 -5.16 -5.79 3.47
C LEU A 289 -6.05 -5.17 2.40
N HIS A 290 -6.49 -5.98 1.46
CA HIS A 290 -7.54 -5.61 0.53
C HIS A 290 -8.86 -6.15 1.03
N ALA A 291 -9.87 -5.29 1.07
CA ALA A 291 -11.22 -5.63 1.49
C ALA A 291 -12.22 -5.36 0.35
N ARG A 292 -13.30 -6.17 0.32
CA ARG A 292 -14.38 -6.05 -0.64
C ARG A 292 -15.72 -6.07 0.10
N SER A 293 -16.58 -5.14 -0.26
CA SER A 293 -18.00 -5.12 0.09
C SER A 293 -18.84 -5.80 -0.99
N ASP A 294 -19.90 -6.49 -0.59
CA ASP A 294 -20.86 -7.12 -1.53
C ASP A 294 -21.89 -6.12 -2.06
#